data_836eb14ed417dde589b943e595ea05d7
#
_entry.id   836eb14ed417dde589b943e595ea05d7
#
_cell.length_a   1.000
_cell.length_b   1.000
_cell.length_c   1.000
_cell.angle_alpha   90.00
_cell.angle_beta   90.00
_cell.angle_gamma   90.00
#
_symmetry.space_group_name_H-M   'P 1'
#
loop_
_entity.id
_entity.type
_entity.pdbx_description
1 polymer ?
#
loop_
_entity_poly.entity_id
_entity_poly.type
_entity_poly.pdbx_seq_one_letter_code
_entity_poly.pdbx_strand_id
1 'polypeptide(L)'
;MITIINMTIQKLAHLLLLLGVIAGSAIWSPVLAATSSDRIESSATEAVKGTIDDLIRVLDNETMKQPERAEERRRAIEGIIKQRVDYEEMARRALGASWSKISYRDQREFVGLFVQLLRDSFASRITDRSDEQVVFLGELREDTFAEVKAQMTGRKIDTPVDFRLILHAHEWRVYDVVIDGASIVSNYRSQFTSIIRDLSYVGLVKKMKQKAVAVKVFEKSPAP
;
A
#
# COMPACT_ATOMS: atom_id res chain seq x y z
N MET A 1 30.25 22.54 13.74
CA MET A 1 30.95 21.88 12.62
C MET A 1 29.97 21.53 11.52
N ILE A 2 29.18 22.53 11.04
CA ILE A 2 28.09 22.40 10.03
C ILE A 2 28.20 23.62 9.06
N THR A 3 29.39 23.83 8.45
CA THR A 3 29.56 24.99 7.53
C THR A 3 30.43 24.68 6.31
N ILE A 4 30.59 23.43 5.90
CA ILE A 4 31.53 23.09 4.78
C ILE A 4 30.82 22.34 3.61
N ILE A 5 29.52 22.08 3.62
CA ILE A 5 28.87 21.35 2.54
C ILE A 5 28.12 22.25 1.51
N ASN A 6 28.05 23.55 1.72
CA ASN A 6 27.30 24.46 0.83
C ASN A 6 28.13 25.22 -0.20
N MET A 7 29.35 24.80 -0.52
CA MET A 7 30.27 25.59 -1.39
C MET A 7 30.72 24.88 -2.69
N THR A 8 30.06 23.78 -3.13
CA THR A 8 30.55 23.02 -4.32
C THR A 8 29.56 22.97 -5.50
N ILE A 9 28.41 23.61 -5.43
CA ILE A 9 27.39 23.58 -6.53
C ILE A 9 27.37 24.86 -7.37
N GLN A 10 28.13 25.89 -7.06
CA GLN A 10 28.10 27.20 -7.74
C GLN A 10 29.21 27.47 -8.77
N LYS A 11 30.01 26.50 -9.17
CA LYS A 11 31.16 26.73 -10.09
C LYS A 11 31.13 25.97 -11.42
N LEU A 12 29.98 25.53 -11.93
CA LEU A 12 29.92 24.86 -13.24
C LEU A 12 28.99 25.55 -14.28
N ALA A 13 28.77 26.84 -14.18
CA ALA A 13 27.87 27.57 -15.08
C ALA A 13 28.54 28.68 -15.92
N HIS A 14 29.87 28.61 -16.20
CA HIS A 14 30.54 29.60 -17.05
C HIS A 14 31.61 28.96 -17.94
N LEU A 15 31.22 28.12 -18.90
CA LEU A 15 32.10 27.86 -20.05
C LEU A 15 31.30 27.19 -21.17
N LEU A 16 30.74 27.97 -22.08
CA LEU A 16 30.46 27.62 -23.50
C LEU A 16 29.62 28.73 -24.17
N LEU A 17 30.28 29.83 -24.46
CA LEU A 17 29.82 30.85 -25.41
C LEU A 17 31.03 31.18 -26.25
N LEU A 18 31.08 30.60 -27.49
CA LEU A 18 31.68 31.24 -28.66
C LEU A 18 31.83 30.23 -29.83
N LEU A 19 31.40 30.70 -31.03
CA LEU A 19 31.58 30.16 -32.41
C LEU A 19 30.45 29.21 -32.87
N GLY A 20 29.67 29.48 -33.90
CA GLY A 20 29.84 30.20 -35.10
C GLY A 20 28.56 30.15 -35.94
N VAL A 21 28.27 31.25 -36.59
CA VAL A 21 27.18 31.44 -37.59
C VAL A 21 27.49 30.65 -38.86
N ILE A 22 26.58 29.75 -39.28
CA ILE A 22 26.44 29.37 -40.70
C ILE A 22 24.95 29.34 -41.03
N ALA A 23 24.56 30.22 -41.93
CA ALA A 23 23.25 30.29 -42.57
C ALA A 23 23.03 29.07 -43.46
N GLY A 24 21.98 28.32 -43.21
CA GLY A 24 21.46 27.27 -44.06
C GLY A 24 19.95 27.20 -43.92
N SER A 25 19.24 27.81 -44.85
CA SER A 25 17.79 27.78 -44.96
C SER A 25 17.33 26.36 -45.34
N ALA A 26 16.99 25.55 -44.34
CA ALA A 26 16.24 24.31 -44.52
C ALA A 26 14.82 24.54 -44.02
N ILE A 27 13.87 24.40 -44.93
CA ILE A 27 12.43 24.43 -44.69
C ILE A 27 12.12 23.21 -43.78
N TRP A 28 12.00 23.44 -42.49
CA TRP A 28 11.52 22.43 -41.55
C TRP A 28 10.00 22.53 -41.49
N SER A 29 9.31 21.58 -42.12
CA SER A 29 7.94 21.28 -41.81
C SER A 29 7.87 20.82 -40.35
N PRO A 30 7.02 21.40 -39.48
CA PRO A 30 6.78 20.83 -38.20
C PRO A 30 6.02 19.51 -38.40
N VAL A 31 6.71 18.39 -38.31
CA VAL A 31 6.06 17.14 -37.95
C VAL A 31 5.47 17.40 -36.59
N LEU A 32 4.14 17.53 -36.52
CA LEU A 32 3.40 17.39 -35.29
C LEU A 32 3.72 15.97 -34.78
N ALA A 33 4.80 15.82 -34.00
CA ALA A 33 4.95 14.73 -33.11
C ALA A 33 3.75 14.81 -32.17
N ALA A 34 2.77 13.93 -32.40
CA ALA A 34 1.79 13.62 -31.38
C ALA A 34 2.62 13.26 -30.13
N THR A 35 2.74 14.22 -29.23
CA THR A 35 3.14 13.94 -27.87
C THR A 35 2.05 13.04 -27.31
N SER A 36 2.25 11.72 -27.46
CA SER A 36 1.67 10.79 -26.55
C SER A 36 2.01 11.35 -25.18
N SER A 37 1.02 11.91 -24.52
CA SER A 37 1.07 12.25 -23.11
C SER A 37 1.34 10.92 -22.42
N ASP A 38 2.62 10.54 -22.31
CA ASP A 38 3.09 9.63 -21.31
C ASP A 38 2.72 10.29 -19.99
N ARG A 39 1.49 10.02 -19.57
CA ARG A 39 1.10 10.24 -18.19
C ARG A 39 2.06 9.34 -17.42
N ILE A 40 3.11 9.96 -16.85
CA ILE A 40 4.11 9.29 -16.02
C ILE A 40 3.29 8.52 -14.99
N GLU A 41 3.17 7.24 -15.20
CA GLU A 41 2.48 6.33 -14.31
C GLU A 41 3.31 6.34 -13.02
N SER A 42 2.75 6.88 -11.93
CA SER A 42 3.46 6.95 -10.66
C SER A 42 3.94 5.56 -10.28
N SER A 43 5.16 5.44 -9.75
CA SER A 43 5.67 4.13 -9.31
C SER A 43 4.80 3.58 -8.17
N ALA A 44 4.80 2.26 -8.02
CA ALA A 44 4.12 1.63 -6.90
C ALA A 44 4.69 2.11 -5.55
N THR A 45 6.00 2.35 -5.50
CA THR A 45 6.69 2.93 -4.34
C THR A 45 6.14 4.31 -3.98
N GLU A 46 5.96 5.20 -4.96
CA GLU A 46 5.40 6.54 -4.73
C GLU A 46 3.95 6.47 -4.23
N ALA A 47 3.15 5.51 -4.73
CA ALA A 47 1.79 5.31 -4.26
C ALA A 47 1.74 4.84 -2.79
N VAL A 48 2.63 3.92 -2.38
CA VAL A 48 2.75 3.48 -0.98
C VAL A 48 3.26 4.62 -0.11
N LYS A 49 4.32 5.32 -0.53
CA LYS A 49 4.91 6.43 0.19
C LYS A 49 3.91 7.53 0.45
N GLY A 50 3.19 7.99 -0.59
CA GLY A 50 2.16 9.00 -0.44
C GLY A 50 1.04 8.57 0.52
N THR A 51 0.69 7.27 0.53
CA THR A 51 -0.29 6.73 1.47
C THR A 51 0.21 6.79 2.92
N ILE A 52 1.47 6.42 3.15
CA ILE A 52 2.10 6.47 4.47
C ILE A 52 2.22 7.91 4.95
N ASP A 53 2.63 8.84 4.06
CA ASP A 53 2.74 10.27 4.39
C ASP A 53 1.37 10.86 4.77
N ASP A 54 0.30 10.48 4.06
CA ASP A 54 -1.08 10.91 4.39
C ASP A 54 -1.52 10.37 5.77
N LEU A 55 -1.21 9.11 6.08
CA LEU A 55 -1.51 8.51 7.39
C LEU A 55 -0.72 9.19 8.51
N ILE A 56 0.59 9.45 8.30
CA ILE A 56 1.44 10.15 9.26
C ILE A 56 0.89 11.54 9.53
N ARG A 57 0.47 12.28 8.51
CA ARG A 57 -0.10 13.62 8.66
C ARG A 57 -1.33 13.63 9.55
N VAL A 58 -2.19 12.62 9.48
CA VAL A 58 -3.36 12.48 10.37
C VAL A 58 -2.93 12.09 11.78
N LEU A 59 -1.96 11.18 11.92
CA LEU A 59 -1.49 10.67 13.22
C LEU A 59 -0.70 11.73 14.00
N ASP A 60 0.06 12.58 13.30
CA ASP A 60 0.89 13.63 13.92
C ASP A 60 0.14 14.95 14.12
N ASN A 61 -1.10 15.04 13.68
CA ASN A 61 -1.92 16.23 13.87
C ASN A 61 -2.35 16.36 15.35
N GLU A 62 -1.84 17.37 16.04
CA GLU A 62 -2.07 17.60 17.47
C GLU A 62 -3.58 17.74 17.80
N THR A 63 -4.36 18.35 16.92
CA THR A 63 -5.81 18.45 17.10
C THR A 63 -6.48 17.08 17.01
N MET A 64 -6.02 16.22 16.11
CA MET A 64 -6.56 14.86 15.94
C MET A 64 -6.11 13.89 17.04
N LYS A 65 -5.06 14.21 17.80
CA LYS A 65 -4.60 13.40 18.94
C LYS A 65 -5.51 13.50 20.16
N GLN A 66 -6.35 14.54 20.24
CA GLN A 66 -7.26 14.73 21.36
C GLN A 66 -8.25 13.56 21.48
N PRO A 67 -8.55 13.08 22.71
CA PRO A 67 -9.46 11.95 22.92
C PRO A 67 -10.85 12.17 22.31
N GLU A 68 -11.37 13.39 22.35
CA GLU A 68 -12.68 13.78 21.82
C GLU A 68 -12.76 13.63 20.29
N ARG A 69 -11.61 13.63 19.61
CA ARG A 69 -11.51 13.49 18.16
C ARG A 69 -11.08 12.09 17.71
N ALA A 70 -11.02 11.14 18.60
CA ALA A 70 -10.58 9.77 18.29
C ALA A 70 -11.40 9.16 17.13
N GLU A 71 -12.71 9.40 17.11
CA GLU A 71 -13.60 8.90 16.06
C GLU A 71 -13.37 9.61 14.71
N GLU A 72 -13.12 10.92 14.73
CA GLU A 72 -12.79 11.70 13.54
C GLU A 72 -11.44 11.24 12.95
N ARG A 73 -10.43 11.07 13.80
CA ARG A 73 -9.13 10.51 13.41
C ARG A 73 -9.27 9.13 12.79
N ARG A 74 -10.04 8.24 13.41
CA ARG A 74 -10.30 6.90 12.89
C ARG A 74 -10.92 6.94 11.49
N ARG A 75 -11.93 7.80 11.28
CA ARG A 75 -12.58 7.96 9.96
C ARG A 75 -11.64 8.52 8.91
N ALA A 76 -10.78 9.45 9.26
CA ALA A 76 -9.78 10.00 8.36
C ALA A 76 -8.79 8.91 7.90
N ILE A 77 -8.26 8.12 8.83
CA ILE A 77 -7.38 6.98 8.56
C ILE A 77 -8.08 5.96 7.66
N GLU A 78 -9.31 5.55 8.00
CA GLU A 78 -10.10 4.60 7.20
C GLU A 78 -10.37 5.14 5.79
N GLY A 79 -10.61 6.44 5.64
CA GLY A 79 -10.79 7.09 4.34
C GLY A 79 -9.54 6.99 3.45
N ILE A 80 -8.36 7.26 4.00
CA ILE A 80 -7.07 7.13 3.29
C ILE A 80 -6.86 5.67 2.86
N ILE A 81 -6.99 4.72 3.79
CA ILE A 81 -6.77 3.31 3.51
C ILE A 81 -7.75 2.80 2.44
N LYS A 82 -9.03 3.19 2.54
CA LYS A 82 -10.08 2.77 1.59
C LYS A 82 -9.77 3.17 0.14
N GLN A 83 -9.11 4.30 -0.08
CA GLN A 83 -8.76 4.77 -1.42
C GLN A 83 -7.55 4.01 -2.01
N ARG A 84 -6.68 3.47 -1.15
CA ARG A 84 -5.39 2.89 -1.54
C ARG A 84 -5.36 1.37 -1.50
N VAL A 85 -6.37 0.73 -0.89
CA VAL A 85 -6.45 -0.73 -0.77
C VAL A 85 -7.52 -1.30 -1.70
N ASP A 86 -7.18 -2.35 -2.43
CA ASP A 86 -8.11 -3.15 -3.20
C ASP A 86 -8.68 -4.27 -2.33
N TYR A 87 -9.73 -3.94 -1.59
CA TYR A 87 -10.38 -4.89 -0.71
C TYR A 87 -11.08 -6.05 -1.44
N GLU A 88 -11.54 -5.82 -2.67
CA GLU A 88 -12.16 -6.87 -3.47
C GLU A 88 -11.13 -7.92 -3.89
N GLU A 89 -9.98 -7.47 -4.40
CA GLU A 89 -8.88 -8.35 -4.76
C GLU A 89 -8.29 -9.07 -3.53
N MET A 90 -8.15 -8.39 -2.39
CA MET A 90 -7.76 -9.02 -1.13
C MET A 90 -8.72 -10.14 -0.73
N ALA A 91 -10.03 -9.85 -0.73
CA ALA A 91 -11.08 -10.81 -0.37
C ALA A 91 -11.12 -11.99 -1.33
N ARG A 92 -11.05 -11.72 -2.64
CA ARG A 92 -10.99 -12.74 -3.68
C ARG A 92 -9.84 -13.71 -3.46
N ARG A 93 -8.64 -13.18 -3.21
CA ARG A 93 -7.45 -13.99 -2.94
C ARG A 93 -7.54 -14.73 -1.62
N ALA A 94 -8.09 -14.10 -0.57
CA ALA A 94 -8.28 -14.73 0.73
C ALA A 94 -9.31 -15.87 0.71
N LEU A 95 -10.39 -15.74 -0.08
CA LEU A 95 -11.38 -16.82 -0.24
C LEU A 95 -10.90 -17.93 -1.19
N GLY A 96 -9.96 -17.60 -2.09
CA GLY A 96 -9.32 -18.56 -3.00
C GLY A 96 -10.32 -19.23 -3.93
N ALA A 97 -10.20 -20.56 -4.09
CA ALA A 97 -11.03 -21.35 -5.01
C ALA A 97 -12.53 -21.31 -4.69
N SER A 98 -12.93 -20.88 -3.50
CA SER A 98 -14.33 -20.74 -3.13
C SER A 98 -14.97 -19.48 -3.70
N TRP A 99 -14.18 -18.48 -4.12
CA TRP A 99 -14.69 -17.24 -4.70
C TRP A 99 -15.55 -17.44 -5.95
N SER A 100 -15.11 -18.29 -6.88
CA SER A 100 -15.84 -18.57 -8.12
C SER A 100 -17.08 -19.45 -7.94
N LYS A 101 -17.25 -20.03 -6.74
CA LYS A 101 -18.37 -20.95 -6.43
C LYS A 101 -19.53 -20.24 -5.74
N ILE A 102 -19.40 -18.98 -5.39
CA ILE A 102 -20.44 -18.18 -4.72
C ILE A 102 -21.03 -17.13 -5.66
N SER A 103 -22.26 -16.71 -5.38
CA SER A 103 -22.94 -15.69 -6.18
C SER A 103 -22.28 -14.31 -6.04
N TYR A 104 -22.52 -13.42 -7.01
CA TYR A 104 -22.05 -12.04 -6.95
C TYR A 104 -22.56 -11.31 -5.69
N ARG A 105 -23.79 -11.59 -5.26
CA ARG A 105 -24.34 -11.05 -4.01
C ARG A 105 -23.51 -11.50 -2.80
N ASP A 106 -23.17 -12.78 -2.74
CA ASP A 106 -22.40 -13.36 -1.65
C ASP A 106 -20.95 -12.84 -1.66
N GLN A 107 -20.36 -12.62 -2.86
CA GLN A 107 -19.05 -11.99 -3.00
C GLN A 107 -19.04 -10.59 -2.37
N ARG A 108 -20.03 -9.75 -2.68
CA ARG A 108 -20.15 -8.41 -2.11
C ARG A 108 -20.36 -8.44 -0.58
N GLU A 109 -21.20 -9.35 -0.09
CA GLU A 109 -21.38 -9.54 1.35
C GLU A 109 -20.06 -9.96 2.02
N PHE A 110 -19.35 -10.92 1.43
CA PHE A 110 -18.07 -11.39 1.92
C PHE A 110 -17.02 -10.27 1.97
N VAL A 111 -16.90 -9.44 0.93
CA VAL A 111 -16.00 -8.26 0.93
C VAL A 111 -16.31 -7.36 2.12
N GLY A 112 -17.58 -7.04 2.36
CA GLY A 112 -17.97 -6.20 3.50
C GLY A 112 -17.56 -6.81 4.86
N LEU A 113 -17.78 -8.10 5.05
CA LEU A 113 -17.39 -8.82 6.26
C LEU A 113 -15.86 -8.91 6.40
N PHE A 114 -15.15 -9.08 5.29
CA PHE A 114 -13.69 -9.16 5.29
C PHE A 114 -13.07 -7.80 5.64
N VAL A 115 -13.59 -6.70 5.10
CA VAL A 115 -13.17 -5.33 5.49
C VAL A 115 -13.37 -5.11 6.99
N GLN A 116 -14.52 -5.53 7.54
CA GLN A 116 -14.77 -5.40 8.97
C GLN A 116 -13.77 -6.23 9.79
N LEU A 117 -13.49 -7.45 9.36
CA LEU A 117 -12.52 -8.34 10.02
C LEU A 117 -11.11 -7.73 10.00
N LEU A 118 -10.66 -7.18 8.87
CA LEU A 118 -9.39 -6.46 8.77
C LEU A 118 -9.36 -5.25 9.71
N ARG A 119 -10.40 -4.43 9.71
CA ARG A 119 -10.51 -3.25 10.60
C ARG A 119 -10.37 -3.65 12.06
N ASP A 120 -11.15 -4.64 12.51
CA ASP A 120 -11.12 -5.09 13.91
C ASP A 120 -9.74 -5.64 14.30
N SER A 121 -9.02 -6.27 13.36
CA SER A 121 -7.69 -6.86 13.59
C SER A 121 -6.57 -5.83 13.66
N PHE A 122 -6.71 -4.69 13.00
CA PHE A 122 -5.66 -3.67 12.89
C PHE A 122 -5.94 -2.39 13.65
N ALA A 123 -7.16 -2.19 14.15
CA ALA A 123 -7.58 -0.94 14.82
C ALA A 123 -6.65 -0.52 15.96
N SER A 124 -6.22 -1.45 16.79
CA SER A 124 -5.33 -1.18 17.93
C SER A 124 -3.88 -0.90 17.54
N ARG A 125 -3.46 -1.31 16.33
CA ARG A 125 -2.07 -1.20 15.89
C ARG A 125 -1.77 0.11 15.18
N ILE A 126 -2.76 0.73 14.55
CA ILE A 126 -2.61 2.02 13.87
C ILE A 126 -2.48 3.17 14.85
N THR A 127 -3.03 3.04 16.04
CA THR A 127 -3.06 4.12 17.05
C THR A 127 -1.82 4.17 17.94
N ASP A 128 -1.07 3.09 18.05
CA ASP A 128 0.14 3.00 18.89
C ASP A 128 1.40 3.23 18.06
N ARG A 129 1.53 4.43 17.55
CA ARG A 129 2.69 4.85 16.77
C ARG A 129 3.58 5.77 17.57
N SER A 130 4.77 5.33 17.90
CA SER A 130 5.83 6.16 18.42
C SER A 130 7.11 5.85 17.65
N ASP A 131 7.71 6.86 17.04
CA ASP A 131 9.09 6.86 16.52
C ASP A 131 9.45 5.81 15.44
N GLU A 132 8.46 5.14 14.85
CA GLU A 132 8.70 4.20 13.75
C GLU A 132 8.80 4.95 12.41
N GLN A 133 9.79 4.59 11.61
CA GLN A 133 9.99 5.10 10.26
C GLN A 133 9.89 3.96 9.25
N VAL A 134 9.47 4.27 8.04
CA VAL A 134 9.44 3.30 6.94
C VAL A 134 10.56 3.64 5.96
N VAL A 135 11.50 2.73 5.80
CA VAL A 135 12.60 2.81 4.84
C VAL A 135 12.25 1.94 3.65
N PHE A 136 12.17 2.55 2.46
CA PHE A 136 11.91 1.81 1.22
C PHE A 136 13.21 1.21 0.68
N LEU A 137 13.20 -0.08 0.36
CA LEU A 137 14.38 -0.85 -0.05
C LEU A 137 14.40 -1.10 -1.56
N GLY A 138 13.25 -1.07 -2.23
CA GLY A 138 13.16 -1.29 -3.67
C GLY A 138 11.75 -1.66 -4.14
N GLU A 139 11.60 -1.72 -5.47
CA GLU A 139 10.38 -2.08 -6.16
C GLU A 139 10.68 -3.17 -7.19
N LEU A 140 9.89 -4.21 -7.20
CA LEU A 140 9.84 -5.20 -8.27
C LEU A 140 8.50 -5.04 -8.99
N ARG A 141 8.53 -4.85 -10.31
CA ARG A 141 7.33 -4.68 -11.12
C ARG A 141 7.27 -5.75 -12.20
N GLU A 142 6.10 -6.34 -12.36
CA GLU A 142 5.78 -7.30 -13.42
C GLU A 142 4.39 -6.96 -13.97
N ASP A 143 4.33 -6.42 -15.17
CA ASP A 143 3.10 -5.95 -15.84
C ASP A 143 2.26 -5.00 -14.95
N THR A 144 1.08 -5.49 -14.54
CA THR A 144 0.14 -4.77 -13.68
C THR A 144 0.31 -5.09 -12.19
N PHE A 145 1.35 -5.80 -11.80
CA PHE A 145 1.66 -6.12 -10.42
C PHE A 145 2.98 -5.48 -10.00
N ALA A 146 3.06 -5.11 -8.73
CA ALA A 146 4.30 -4.64 -8.13
C ALA A 146 4.42 -5.16 -6.68
N GLU A 147 5.67 -5.35 -6.25
CA GLU A 147 6.03 -5.58 -4.86
C GLU A 147 6.99 -4.47 -4.41
N VAL A 148 6.57 -3.69 -3.45
CA VAL A 148 7.38 -2.63 -2.83
C VAL A 148 7.93 -3.17 -1.53
N LYS A 149 9.25 -3.28 -1.45
CA LYS A 149 9.95 -3.74 -0.26
C LYS A 149 10.29 -2.58 0.65
N ALA A 150 9.95 -2.72 1.92
CA ALA A 150 10.23 -1.72 2.92
C ALA A 150 10.61 -2.36 4.26
N GLN A 151 11.11 -1.55 5.16
CA GLN A 151 11.47 -1.94 6.51
C GLN A 151 10.93 -0.89 7.49
N MET A 152 10.19 -1.32 8.50
CA MET A 152 9.84 -0.50 9.65
C MET A 152 10.99 -0.49 10.63
N THR A 153 11.52 0.69 10.92
CA THR A 153 12.65 0.91 11.84
C THR A 153 12.21 1.82 12.99
N GLY A 154 12.94 1.79 14.11
CA GLY A 154 12.74 2.75 15.21
C GLY A 154 12.33 2.17 16.56
N ARG A 155 11.98 0.88 16.64
CA ARG A 155 11.80 0.16 17.91
C ARG A 155 12.93 -0.85 18.14
N LYS A 156 12.69 -1.88 18.94
CA LYS A 156 13.72 -2.83 19.33
C LYS A 156 14.23 -3.71 18.19
N ILE A 157 13.44 -3.92 17.16
CA ILE A 157 13.73 -4.83 16.03
C ILE A 157 13.17 -4.20 14.76
N ASP A 158 14.01 -4.10 13.75
CA ASP A 158 13.59 -3.72 12.41
C ASP A 158 12.73 -4.81 11.79
N THR A 159 11.57 -4.44 11.28
CA THR A 159 10.58 -5.38 10.76
C THR A 159 10.43 -5.20 9.26
N PRO A 160 10.72 -6.24 8.44
CA PRO A 160 10.43 -6.20 7.00
C PRO A 160 8.93 -6.08 6.75
N VAL A 161 8.55 -5.19 5.83
CA VAL A 161 7.16 -4.99 5.39
C VAL A 161 7.13 -4.84 3.88
N ASP A 162 6.57 -5.82 3.18
CA ASP A 162 6.41 -5.75 1.73
C ASP A 162 4.96 -5.45 1.37
N PHE A 163 4.76 -4.53 0.45
CA PHE A 163 3.44 -4.18 -0.07
C PHE A 163 3.29 -4.79 -1.46
N ARG A 164 2.22 -5.55 -1.69
CA ARG A 164 1.88 -6.08 -3.00
C ARG A 164 0.74 -5.28 -3.60
N LEU A 165 0.97 -4.76 -4.80
CA LEU A 165 0.07 -3.84 -5.47
C LEU A 165 -0.37 -4.39 -6.82
N ILE A 166 -1.55 -3.95 -7.23
CA ILE A 166 -2.11 -4.16 -8.55
C ILE A 166 -2.47 -2.81 -9.17
N LEU A 167 -2.21 -2.68 -10.47
CA LEU A 167 -2.52 -1.47 -11.23
C LEU A 167 -3.93 -1.55 -11.82
N HIS A 168 -4.80 -0.64 -11.41
CA HIS A 168 -6.13 -0.46 -11.95
C HIS A 168 -6.30 0.96 -12.52
N ALA A 169 -6.61 1.07 -13.81
CA ALA A 169 -6.92 2.35 -14.46
C ALA A 169 -5.90 3.46 -14.12
N HIS A 170 -4.59 3.12 -14.14
CA HIS A 170 -3.45 3.99 -13.82
C HIS A 170 -3.24 4.30 -12.33
N GLU A 171 -3.94 3.62 -11.42
CA GLU A 171 -3.75 3.74 -9.98
C GLU A 171 -3.24 2.44 -9.37
N TRP A 172 -2.14 2.52 -8.62
CA TRP A 172 -1.66 1.40 -7.82
C TRP A 172 -2.48 1.24 -6.55
N ARG A 173 -2.96 0.01 -6.31
CA ARG A 173 -3.73 -0.34 -5.10
C ARG A 173 -3.13 -1.55 -4.42
N VAL A 174 -2.99 -1.47 -3.11
CA VAL A 174 -2.46 -2.57 -2.28
C VAL A 174 -3.50 -3.67 -2.17
N TYR A 175 -3.12 -4.90 -2.54
CA TYR A 175 -3.96 -6.09 -2.36
C TYR A 175 -3.41 -7.09 -1.34
N ASP A 176 -2.20 -6.90 -0.85
CA ASP A 176 -1.61 -7.71 0.23
C ASP A 176 -0.49 -6.94 0.93
N VAL A 177 -0.31 -7.22 2.21
CA VAL A 177 0.84 -6.76 2.99
C VAL A 177 1.50 -7.98 3.62
N VAL A 178 2.83 -8.07 3.50
CA VAL A 178 3.65 -9.14 4.06
C VAL A 178 4.48 -8.55 5.19
N ILE A 179 4.28 -9.00 6.41
CA ILE A 179 4.96 -8.50 7.60
C ILE A 179 5.80 -9.63 8.17
N ASP A 180 7.12 -9.41 8.26
CA ASP A 180 8.08 -10.44 8.71
C ASP A 180 7.89 -11.78 7.96
N GLY A 181 7.71 -11.70 6.64
CA GLY A 181 7.47 -12.86 5.76
C GLY A 181 6.05 -13.43 5.80
N ALA A 182 5.17 -12.96 6.70
CA ALA A 182 3.79 -13.44 6.81
C ALA A 182 2.82 -12.58 5.99
N SER A 183 2.30 -13.13 4.89
CA SER A 183 1.26 -12.48 4.07
C SER A 183 -0.08 -12.49 4.79
N ILE A 184 -0.71 -11.32 4.91
CA ILE A 184 -2.05 -11.16 5.49
C ILE A 184 -3.07 -11.99 4.71
N VAL A 185 -3.08 -11.86 3.40
CA VAL A 185 -4.04 -12.56 2.53
C VAL A 185 -3.85 -14.08 2.59
N SER A 186 -2.61 -14.57 2.57
CA SER A 186 -2.33 -16.01 2.65
C SER A 186 -2.73 -16.59 4.00
N ASN A 187 -2.54 -15.84 5.07
CA ASN A 187 -2.94 -16.24 6.42
C ASN A 187 -4.47 -16.42 6.51
N TYR A 188 -5.22 -15.42 6.02
CA TYR A 188 -6.67 -15.54 5.96
C TYR A 188 -7.14 -16.68 5.05
N ARG A 189 -6.48 -16.87 3.89
CA ARG A 189 -6.81 -17.98 2.99
C ARG A 189 -6.70 -19.33 3.68
N SER A 190 -5.62 -19.55 4.42
CA SER A 190 -5.42 -20.80 5.17
C SER A 190 -6.53 -21.03 6.18
N GLN A 191 -6.89 -20.00 6.94
CA GLN A 191 -7.95 -20.08 7.94
C GLN A 191 -9.33 -20.30 7.30
N PHE A 192 -9.67 -19.54 6.26
CA PHE A 192 -10.96 -19.66 5.57
C PHE A 192 -11.10 -21.02 4.88
N THR A 193 -10.02 -21.53 4.27
CA THR A 193 -10.01 -22.88 3.66
C THR A 193 -10.32 -23.94 4.71
N SER A 194 -9.71 -23.87 5.89
CA SER A 194 -10.00 -24.80 6.98
C SER A 194 -11.45 -24.69 7.46
N ILE A 195 -11.94 -23.47 7.70
CA ILE A 195 -13.32 -23.26 8.15
C ILE A 195 -14.33 -23.74 7.10
N ILE A 196 -14.09 -23.47 5.80
CA ILE A 196 -14.99 -23.89 4.72
C ILE A 196 -15.01 -25.42 4.60
N ARG A 197 -13.86 -26.07 4.75
CA ARG A 197 -13.78 -27.53 4.73
C ARG A 197 -14.61 -28.14 5.87
N ASP A 198 -14.56 -27.56 7.07
CA ASP A 198 -15.18 -28.13 8.26
C ASP A 198 -16.67 -27.70 8.41
N LEU A 199 -17.05 -26.50 7.95
CA LEU A 199 -18.36 -25.87 8.22
C LEU A 199 -19.05 -25.29 6.96
N SER A 200 -18.51 -25.47 5.78
CA SER A 200 -18.95 -24.84 4.53
C SER A 200 -18.75 -23.30 4.47
N TYR A 201 -19.02 -22.68 3.30
CA TYR A 201 -19.01 -21.22 3.13
C TYR A 201 -20.01 -20.50 4.05
N VAL A 202 -21.21 -21.07 4.21
CA VAL A 202 -22.25 -20.53 5.10
C VAL A 202 -21.76 -20.48 6.55
N GLY A 203 -21.05 -21.53 6.97
CA GLY A 203 -20.42 -21.57 8.29
C GLY A 203 -19.33 -20.49 8.48
N LEU A 204 -18.52 -20.23 7.46
CA LEU A 204 -17.54 -19.14 7.48
C LEU A 204 -18.23 -17.79 7.67
N VAL A 205 -19.24 -17.48 6.83
CA VAL A 205 -20.00 -16.22 6.92
C VAL A 205 -20.63 -16.05 8.29
N LYS A 206 -21.21 -17.10 8.85
CA LYS A 206 -21.78 -17.08 10.22
C LYS A 206 -20.71 -16.73 11.26
N LYS A 207 -19.53 -17.35 11.19
CA LYS A 207 -18.42 -17.05 12.10
C LYS A 207 -17.92 -15.60 11.96
N MET A 208 -17.81 -15.09 10.74
CA MET A 208 -17.40 -13.71 10.50
C MET A 208 -18.41 -12.72 11.10
N LYS A 209 -19.72 -12.93 10.89
CA LYS A 209 -20.80 -12.12 11.48
C LYS A 209 -20.76 -12.13 13.02
N GLN A 210 -20.37 -13.24 13.61
CA GLN A 210 -20.23 -13.39 15.06
C GLN A 210 -18.90 -12.87 15.60
N LYS A 211 -18.03 -12.30 14.74
CA LYS A 211 -16.66 -11.89 15.10
C LYS A 211 -15.82 -13.04 15.71
N ALA A 212 -16.17 -14.27 15.36
CA ALA A 212 -15.53 -15.48 15.91
C ALA A 212 -14.36 -15.99 15.05
N VAL A 213 -13.88 -15.19 14.10
CA VAL A 213 -12.66 -15.46 13.35
C VAL A 213 -11.54 -14.66 14.00
N ALA A 214 -10.78 -15.32 14.85
CA ALA A 214 -9.59 -14.71 15.45
C ALA A 214 -8.44 -14.74 14.44
N VAL A 215 -7.80 -13.60 14.22
CA VAL A 215 -6.69 -13.50 13.29
C VAL A 215 -5.37 -13.61 14.02
N LYS A 216 -4.67 -14.71 13.78
CA LYS A 216 -3.32 -14.97 14.31
C LYS A 216 -2.19 -14.48 13.38
N VAL A 217 -2.42 -13.40 12.64
CA VAL A 217 -1.42 -12.85 11.68
C VAL A 217 -0.11 -12.46 12.38
N PHE A 218 -0.15 -12.26 13.70
CA PHE A 218 0.98 -11.73 14.46
C PHE A 218 1.42 -12.63 15.63
N GLU A 219 0.84 -13.80 15.77
CA GLU A 219 1.42 -14.80 16.66
C GLU A 219 2.63 -15.41 15.93
N LYS A 220 3.84 -15.21 16.48
CA LYS A 220 5.03 -15.93 16.04
C LYS A 220 4.68 -17.41 15.94
N SER A 221 4.84 -17.98 14.75
CA SER A 221 4.85 -19.44 14.62
C SER A 221 5.86 -19.97 15.61
N PRO A 222 5.53 -20.94 16.46
CA PRO A 222 6.56 -21.58 17.28
C PRO A 222 7.64 -22.07 16.33
N ALA A 223 8.88 -21.69 16.62
CA ALA A 223 10.03 -22.19 15.88
C ALA A 223 10.02 -23.73 15.91
N PRO A 224 10.38 -24.40 14.82
CA PRO A 224 10.42 -25.85 14.74
C PRO A 224 11.40 -26.45 15.76
#